data_b26ca4df580c3850bfa5ed27b6f85f21
#
_entry.id   b26ca4df580c3850bfa5ed27b6f85f21
#
_cell.length_a   1.000
_cell.length_b   1.000
_cell.length_c   1.000
_cell.angle_alpha   90.00
_cell.angle_beta   90.00
_cell.angle_gamma   90.00
#
_symmetry.space_group_name_H-M   'P 1'
#
loop_
_entity.id
_entity.type
_entity.pdbx_description
1 polymer ?
#
loop_
_entity_poly.entity_id
_entity_poly.type
_entity_poly.pdbx_seq_one_letter_code
_entity_poly.pdbx_strand_id
1 'polypeptide(L)'
;FSVTADRMRALLDDQEGVLASLCFRVADMSRMHRRLERVALKPDPVAEVESSDSESDAVLHWKRTRAATELTRGVRMFFLELAEERPRSVATDIAPIDALDHVVITTEDSERAAALYGARLGLDLALDRSHQDWGQLMFFRCGDLIVEVVRRPVAGGDLAHDRLWGLSWRGADIAATRARLVAAGLVVTEVRNGRKPG
;
A
#
# COMPACT_ATOMS: atom_id res chain seq x y z
N PHE A 1 18.36 -15.98 12.84
CA PHE A 1 17.09 -15.28 12.58
C PHE A 1 17.38 -14.02 11.78
N SER A 2 16.55 -13.71 10.75
CA SER A 2 16.83 -12.58 9.88
C SER A 2 16.37 -11.26 10.51
N VAL A 3 17.09 -10.17 10.24
CA VAL A 3 16.71 -8.78 10.61
C VAL A 3 15.25 -8.46 10.24
N THR A 4 14.71 -9.09 9.20
CA THR A 4 13.31 -8.96 8.78
C THR A 4 12.35 -9.59 9.79
N ALA A 5 12.67 -10.79 10.30
CA ALA A 5 11.81 -11.48 11.28
C ALA A 5 11.75 -10.71 12.62
N ASP A 6 12.87 -10.20 13.10
CA ASP A 6 12.94 -9.44 14.34
C ASP A 6 12.16 -8.12 14.22
N ARG A 7 12.27 -7.46 13.05
CA ARG A 7 11.47 -6.27 12.77
C ARG A 7 9.97 -6.57 12.71
N MET A 8 9.55 -7.66 12.09
CA MET A 8 8.13 -8.05 12.04
C MET A 8 7.60 -8.35 13.44
N ARG A 9 8.36 -9.02 14.30
CA ARG A 9 7.99 -9.21 15.71
C ARG A 9 7.82 -7.88 16.41
N ALA A 10 8.79 -6.96 16.29
CA ALA A 10 8.70 -5.64 16.91
C ALA A 10 7.49 -4.81 16.42
N LEU A 11 7.06 -4.98 15.18
CA LEU A 11 5.86 -4.32 14.65
C LEU A 11 4.56 -4.92 15.22
N LEU A 12 4.58 -6.18 15.66
CA LEU A 12 3.42 -6.92 16.17
C LEU A 12 3.35 -6.96 17.70
N ASP A 13 4.42 -6.53 18.42
CA ASP A 13 4.52 -6.67 19.88
C ASP A 13 3.34 -6.02 20.64
N ASP A 14 2.72 -4.98 20.09
CA ASP A 14 1.60 -4.25 20.72
C ASP A 14 0.31 -4.27 19.86
N GLN A 15 0.26 -5.03 18.76
CA GLN A 15 -0.84 -4.97 17.80
C GLN A 15 -1.18 -6.33 17.23
N GLU A 16 -2.48 -6.63 17.05
CA GLU A 16 -2.96 -7.84 16.37
C GLU A 16 -2.61 -7.87 14.88
N GLY A 17 -2.30 -6.72 14.28
CA GLY A 17 -1.90 -6.61 12.89
C GLY A 17 -1.45 -5.19 12.52
N VAL A 18 -0.58 -5.09 11.51
CA VAL A 18 -0.04 -3.83 11.04
C VAL A 18 0.22 -3.86 9.53
N LEU A 19 0.00 -2.72 8.86
CA LEU A 19 0.47 -2.50 7.49
C LEU A 19 1.94 -2.09 7.53
N ALA A 20 2.84 -3.01 7.15
CA ALA A 20 4.27 -2.86 7.38
C ALA A 20 5.01 -2.15 6.24
N SER A 21 4.52 -2.22 5.00
CA SER A 21 5.18 -1.66 3.83
C SER A 21 4.26 -1.61 2.61
N LEU A 22 4.59 -0.73 1.66
CA LEU A 22 4.07 -0.74 0.30
C LEU A 22 5.03 -1.46 -0.63
N CYS A 23 4.47 -2.19 -1.58
CA CYS A 23 5.21 -2.86 -2.61
C CYS A 23 4.66 -2.48 -3.98
N PHE A 24 5.47 -1.78 -4.79
CA PHE A 24 5.11 -1.37 -6.14
C PHE A 24 5.66 -2.35 -7.16
N ARG A 25 4.81 -2.87 -8.04
CA ARG A 25 5.25 -3.62 -9.21
C ARG A 25 5.79 -2.66 -10.25
N VAL A 26 6.95 -2.97 -10.83
CA VAL A 26 7.57 -2.20 -11.90
C VAL A 26 7.88 -3.10 -13.10
N ALA A 27 7.83 -2.53 -14.30
CA ALA A 27 8.13 -3.28 -15.53
C ALA A 27 9.63 -3.37 -15.82
N ASP A 28 10.45 -2.45 -15.30
CA ASP A 28 11.90 -2.36 -15.52
C ASP A 28 12.56 -1.86 -14.24
N MET A 29 13.21 -2.77 -13.54
CA MET A 29 13.92 -2.48 -12.29
C MET A 29 15.09 -1.54 -12.49
N SER A 30 15.82 -1.68 -13.56
CA SER A 30 16.98 -0.83 -13.84
C SER A 30 16.58 0.62 -14.08
N ARG A 31 15.48 0.83 -14.81
CA ARG A 31 14.89 2.16 -15.03
C ARG A 31 14.37 2.75 -13.73
N MET A 32 13.67 1.94 -12.91
CA MET A 32 13.15 2.39 -11.63
C MET A 32 14.25 2.73 -10.65
N HIS A 33 15.29 1.91 -10.53
CA HIS A 33 16.42 2.16 -9.64
C HIS A 33 17.12 3.48 -9.99
N ARG A 34 17.44 3.71 -11.28
CA ARG A 34 18.01 4.99 -11.74
C ARG A 34 17.09 6.18 -11.46
N ARG A 35 15.75 5.98 -11.54
CA ARG A 35 14.81 7.04 -11.17
C ARG A 35 14.92 7.38 -9.69
N LEU A 36 14.88 6.38 -8.81
CA LEU A 36 14.99 6.57 -7.35
C LEU A 36 16.29 7.30 -6.97
N GLU A 37 17.42 6.96 -7.63
CA GLU A 37 18.68 7.67 -7.44
C GLU A 37 18.58 9.16 -7.84
N ARG A 38 18.08 9.45 -9.05
CA ARG A 38 17.94 10.81 -9.55
C ARG A 38 17.04 11.70 -8.69
N VAL A 39 16.02 11.13 -8.08
CA VAL A 39 15.11 11.86 -7.18
C VAL A 39 15.54 11.78 -5.71
N ALA A 40 16.78 11.37 -5.47
CA ALA A 40 17.42 11.31 -4.16
C ALA A 40 16.64 10.47 -3.12
N LEU A 41 16.06 9.33 -3.53
CA LEU A 41 15.44 8.37 -2.62
C LEU A 41 16.40 7.29 -2.11
N LYS A 42 17.67 7.37 -2.47
CA LYS A 42 18.79 6.51 -2.02
C LYS A 42 18.37 5.03 -1.98
N PRO A 43 18.08 4.41 -3.14
CA PRO A 43 17.64 3.03 -3.16
C PRO A 43 18.73 2.07 -2.69
N ASP A 44 18.31 0.98 -2.04
CA ASP A 44 19.21 -0.16 -1.81
C ASP A 44 19.70 -0.72 -3.17
N PRO A 45 20.87 -1.38 -3.25
CA PRO A 45 21.26 -2.12 -4.44
C PRO A 45 20.16 -3.07 -4.90
N VAL A 46 20.01 -3.26 -6.21
CA VAL A 46 19.07 -4.23 -6.75
C VAL A 46 19.49 -5.64 -6.34
N ALA A 47 18.60 -6.36 -5.70
CA ALA A 47 18.80 -7.75 -5.31
C ALA A 47 17.93 -8.67 -6.17
N GLU A 48 18.49 -9.77 -6.63
CA GLU A 48 17.73 -10.90 -7.16
C GLU A 48 17.27 -11.78 -6.00
N VAL A 49 16.01 -12.13 -6.01
CA VAL A 49 15.35 -12.83 -4.90
C VAL A 49 14.53 -13.98 -5.48
N GLU A 50 14.50 -15.08 -4.75
CA GLU A 50 13.63 -16.21 -5.03
C GLU A 50 12.84 -16.60 -3.78
N SER A 51 11.70 -17.22 -3.96
CA SER A 51 10.97 -17.93 -2.92
C SER A 51 10.35 -19.17 -3.50
N SER A 52 10.34 -20.23 -2.72
CA SER A 52 9.69 -21.49 -3.04
C SER A 52 8.42 -21.65 -2.20
N ASP A 53 7.40 -22.17 -2.83
CA ASP A 53 6.17 -22.61 -2.18
C ASP A 53 6.37 -24.06 -1.70
N SER A 54 6.21 -24.28 -0.40
CA SER A 54 6.43 -25.61 0.21
C SER A 54 5.37 -26.66 -0.17
N GLU A 55 4.22 -26.24 -0.71
CA GLU A 55 3.12 -27.15 -1.07
C GLU A 55 3.16 -27.53 -2.55
N SER A 56 3.58 -26.63 -3.42
CA SER A 56 3.55 -26.80 -4.87
C SER A 56 4.91 -26.93 -5.54
N ASP A 57 6.01 -26.81 -4.79
CA ASP A 57 7.38 -26.71 -5.29
C ASP A 57 7.59 -25.57 -6.32
N ALA A 58 6.63 -24.67 -6.48
CA ALA A 58 6.72 -23.55 -7.38
C ALA A 58 7.75 -22.53 -6.88
N VAL A 59 8.65 -22.12 -7.75
CA VAL A 59 9.67 -21.11 -7.43
C VAL A 59 9.31 -19.81 -8.11
N LEU A 60 9.36 -18.72 -7.35
CA LEU A 60 9.21 -17.36 -7.83
C LEU A 60 10.53 -16.64 -7.83
N HIS A 61 10.81 -15.97 -8.92
CA HIS A 61 11.96 -15.11 -9.08
C HIS A 61 11.53 -13.66 -9.29
N TRP A 62 12.19 -12.73 -8.61
CA TRP A 62 11.98 -11.30 -8.83
C TRP A 62 13.23 -10.49 -8.51
N LYS A 63 13.30 -9.30 -9.09
CA LYS A 63 14.27 -8.28 -8.68
C LYS A 63 13.60 -7.34 -7.70
N ARG A 64 14.36 -6.87 -6.71
CA ARG A 64 13.86 -5.99 -5.67
C ARG A 64 14.85 -4.87 -5.38
N THR A 65 14.32 -3.67 -5.16
CA THR A 65 15.00 -2.57 -4.48
C THR A 65 14.05 -1.93 -3.46
N ARG A 66 14.58 -1.09 -2.59
CA ARG A 66 13.81 -0.39 -1.57
C ARG A 66 14.32 1.05 -1.49
N ALA A 67 13.42 2.04 -1.44
CA ALA A 67 13.80 3.41 -1.12
C ALA A 67 14.20 3.53 0.36
N ALA A 68 15.12 4.44 0.69
CA ALA A 68 15.49 4.73 2.06
C ALA A 68 14.27 5.23 2.85
N THR A 69 13.94 4.54 3.95
CA THR A 69 12.68 4.72 4.67
C THR A 69 12.55 6.12 5.29
N GLU A 70 13.65 6.71 5.71
CA GLU A 70 13.71 8.08 6.22
C GLU A 70 13.38 9.13 5.13
N LEU A 71 13.66 8.83 3.86
CA LEU A 71 13.34 9.71 2.73
C LEU A 71 11.92 9.54 2.18
N THR A 72 11.23 8.49 2.62
CA THR A 72 9.81 8.22 2.37
C THR A 72 8.95 8.47 3.62
N ARG A 73 9.46 9.26 4.55
CA ARG A 73 8.80 9.69 5.80
C ARG A 73 8.26 8.52 6.65
N GLY A 74 9.00 7.42 6.75
CA GLY A 74 8.63 6.27 7.56
C GLY A 74 7.82 5.20 6.81
N VAL A 75 7.20 5.51 5.68
CA VAL A 75 6.51 4.50 4.87
C VAL A 75 7.54 3.66 4.11
N ARG A 76 7.69 2.41 4.49
CA ARG A 76 8.64 1.50 3.85
C ARG A 76 8.15 1.11 2.46
N MET A 77 8.92 1.43 1.42
CA MET A 77 8.53 1.24 0.02
C MET A 77 9.51 0.30 -0.70
N PHE A 78 8.97 -0.80 -1.22
CA PHE A 78 9.68 -1.72 -2.09
C PHE A 78 9.21 -1.56 -3.54
N PHE A 79 10.12 -1.89 -4.45
CA PHE A 79 9.85 -1.97 -5.88
C PHE A 79 10.26 -3.36 -6.36
N LEU A 80 9.36 -4.03 -7.06
CA LEU A 80 9.54 -5.41 -7.52
C LEU A 80 9.33 -5.50 -9.04
N GLU A 81 10.26 -6.19 -9.70
CA GLU A 81 10.10 -6.68 -11.07
C GLU A 81 9.97 -8.19 -11.02
N LEU A 82 8.79 -8.71 -11.35
CA LEU A 82 8.55 -10.16 -11.42
C LEU A 82 9.08 -10.71 -12.73
N ALA A 83 9.76 -11.87 -12.67
CA ALA A 83 10.24 -12.55 -13.87
C ALA A 83 9.10 -13.07 -14.74
N GLU A 84 7.98 -13.47 -14.12
CA GLU A 84 6.80 -13.98 -14.81
C GLU A 84 5.52 -13.33 -14.31
N GLU A 85 4.54 -13.19 -15.23
CA GLU A 85 3.20 -12.79 -14.82
C GLU A 85 2.45 -13.98 -14.23
N ARG A 86 1.92 -13.78 -13.03
CA ARG A 86 1.01 -14.77 -12.46
C ARG A 86 -0.40 -14.57 -13.00
N PRO A 87 -1.09 -15.64 -13.37
CA PRO A 87 -2.51 -15.57 -13.67
C PRO A 87 -3.25 -15.06 -12.40
N ARG A 88 -4.22 -14.17 -12.61
CA ARG A 88 -5.09 -13.74 -11.50
C ARG A 88 -5.92 -14.95 -11.07
N SER A 89 -5.88 -15.26 -9.77
CA SER A 89 -6.84 -16.21 -9.21
C SER A 89 -8.23 -15.60 -9.29
N VAL A 90 -9.19 -16.37 -9.80
CA VAL A 90 -10.61 -15.97 -9.82
C VAL A 90 -11.23 -16.47 -8.52
N ALA A 91 -11.73 -15.54 -7.72
CA ALA A 91 -12.46 -15.92 -6.50
C ALA A 91 -13.75 -16.67 -6.87
N THR A 92 -13.96 -17.81 -6.24
CA THR A 92 -15.14 -18.69 -6.48
C THR A 92 -16.22 -18.50 -5.42
N ASP A 93 -16.00 -17.64 -4.44
CA ASP A 93 -16.91 -17.42 -3.33
C ASP A 93 -18.16 -16.60 -3.73
N ILE A 94 -19.23 -16.78 -2.98
CA ILE A 94 -20.40 -15.91 -3.05
C ILE A 94 -20.02 -14.55 -2.45
N ALA A 95 -20.24 -13.48 -3.22
CA ALA A 95 -19.87 -12.10 -2.86
C ALA A 95 -18.36 -11.93 -2.51
N PRO A 96 -17.47 -12.22 -3.45
CA PRO A 96 -16.04 -12.11 -3.22
C PRO A 96 -15.60 -10.66 -3.06
N ILE A 97 -14.49 -10.48 -2.35
CA ILE A 97 -13.64 -9.30 -2.50
C ILE A 97 -12.80 -9.56 -3.76
N ASP A 98 -12.95 -8.71 -4.78
CA ASP A 98 -12.38 -8.93 -6.11
C ASP A 98 -11.11 -8.14 -6.36
N ALA A 99 -10.91 -7.03 -5.66
CA ALA A 99 -9.72 -6.20 -5.83
C ALA A 99 -9.41 -5.34 -4.60
N LEU A 100 -8.15 -4.93 -4.48
CA LEU A 100 -7.75 -3.79 -3.67
C LEU A 100 -8.05 -2.52 -4.47
N ASP A 101 -8.85 -1.61 -3.90
CA ASP A 101 -9.25 -0.36 -4.54
C ASP A 101 -8.25 0.76 -4.25
N HIS A 102 -7.95 0.98 -2.97
CA HIS A 102 -6.93 1.94 -2.58
C HIS A 102 -6.23 1.55 -1.28
N VAL A 103 -5.02 2.05 -1.14
CA VAL A 103 -4.26 2.08 0.11
C VAL A 103 -4.31 3.48 0.68
N VAL A 104 -4.51 3.61 1.99
CA VAL A 104 -4.62 4.89 2.68
C VAL A 104 -3.37 5.16 3.49
N ILE A 105 -2.78 6.33 3.28
CA ILE A 105 -1.63 6.85 4.00
C ILE A 105 -2.05 8.13 4.71
N THR A 106 -1.77 8.23 6.00
CA THR A 106 -1.94 9.48 6.73
C THR A 106 -0.64 10.25 6.75
N THR A 107 -0.73 11.56 6.54
CA THR A 107 0.38 12.51 6.60
C THR A 107 -0.04 13.77 7.35
N GLU A 108 0.89 14.46 7.92
CA GLU A 108 0.68 15.81 8.43
C GLU A 108 1.19 16.90 7.48
N ASP A 109 1.96 16.49 6.46
CA ASP A 109 2.58 17.37 5.48
C ASP A 109 2.17 16.95 4.06
N SER A 110 1.05 17.52 3.60
CA SER A 110 0.48 17.21 2.29
C SER A 110 1.36 17.65 1.12
N GLU A 111 2.12 18.76 1.27
CA GLU A 111 3.01 19.23 0.21
C GLU A 111 4.17 18.28 -0.02
N ARG A 112 4.78 17.78 1.07
CA ARG A 112 5.82 16.74 0.97
C ARG A 112 5.28 15.42 0.44
N ALA A 113 4.07 15.03 0.84
CA ALA A 113 3.43 13.85 0.31
C ALA A 113 3.17 14.01 -1.20
N ALA A 114 2.65 15.15 -1.65
CA ALA A 114 2.47 15.44 -3.07
C ALA A 114 3.80 15.39 -3.84
N ALA A 115 4.87 15.96 -3.28
CA ALA A 115 6.19 15.90 -3.87
C ALA A 115 6.74 14.46 -3.93
N LEU A 116 6.51 13.64 -2.89
CA LEU A 116 6.97 12.23 -2.86
C LEU A 116 6.21 11.38 -3.87
N TYR A 117 4.88 11.30 -3.76
CA TYR A 117 4.07 10.40 -4.57
C TYR A 117 3.95 10.89 -6.02
N GLY A 118 3.72 12.18 -6.23
CA GLY A 118 3.61 12.79 -7.55
C GLY A 118 4.97 12.97 -8.23
N ALA A 119 5.78 13.92 -7.77
CA ALA A 119 6.98 14.32 -8.48
C ALA A 119 8.09 13.26 -8.45
N ARG A 120 8.39 12.68 -7.26
CA ARG A 120 9.52 11.75 -7.12
C ARG A 120 9.18 10.35 -7.60
N LEU A 121 8.06 9.76 -7.16
CA LEU A 121 7.63 8.43 -7.62
C LEU A 121 6.98 8.47 -9.00
N GLY A 122 6.40 9.61 -9.40
CA GLY A 122 5.80 9.81 -10.72
C GLY A 122 4.40 9.23 -10.85
N LEU A 123 3.68 9.15 -9.74
CA LEU A 123 2.28 8.78 -9.76
C LEU A 123 1.43 9.99 -10.22
N ASP A 124 0.41 9.72 -11.00
CA ASP A 124 -0.50 10.74 -11.53
C ASP A 124 -1.50 11.20 -10.45
N LEU A 125 -1.49 12.50 -10.12
CA LEU A 125 -2.44 13.08 -9.17
C LEU A 125 -3.81 13.22 -9.84
N ALA A 126 -4.73 12.30 -9.49
CA ALA A 126 -6.07 12.25 -10.05
C ALA A 126 -7.05 13.22 -9.36
N LEU A 127 -6.85 13.48 -8.08
CA LEU A 127 -7.71 14.37 -7.29
C LEU A 127 -6.91 14.96 -6.13
N ASP A 128 -7.06 16.27 -5.93
CA ASP A 128 -6.66 16.99 -4.72
C ASP A 128 -7.91 17.73 -4.20
N ARG A 129 -8.33 17.41 -3.00
CA ARG A 129 -9.57 17.95 -2.42
C ARG A 129 -9.41 18.25 -0.95
N SER A 130 -9.73 19.47 -0.57
CA SER A 130 -9.82 19.86 0.85
C SER A 130 -11.26 19.71 1.36
N HIS A 131 -11.42 19.24 2.58
CA HIS A 131 -12.68 19.11 3.27
C HIS A 131 -12.54 19.57 4.73
N GLN A 132 -13.58 20.23 5.26
CA GLN A 132 -13.55 20.80 6.61
C GLN A 132 -13.35 19.73 7.70
N ASP A 133 -13.96 18.55 7.54
CA ASP A 133 -13.94 17.49 8.57
C ASP A 133 -12.77 16.53 8.44
N TRP A 134 -12.18 16.39 7.23
CA TRP A 134 -11.15 15.35 6.96
C TRP A 134 -9.81 15.88 6.54
N GLY A 135 -9.69 17.19 6.42
CA GLY A 135 -8.50 17.81 5.91
C GLY A 135 -8.36 17.66 4.39
N GLN A 136 -7.14 17.53 3.92
CA GLN A 136 -6.83 17.38 2.50
C GLN A 136 -6.74 15.90 2.13
N LEU A 137 -7.37 15.56 1.02
CA LEU A 137 -7.36 14.24 0.40
C LEU A 137 -6.69 14.34 -0.97
N MET A 138 -5.65 13.56 -1.19
CA MET A 138 -4.97 13.44 -2.47
C MET A 138 -5.04 12.01 -2.96
N PHE A 139 -5.41 11.81 -4.22
CA PHE A 139 -5.55 10.51 -4.85
C PHE A 139 -4.55 10.39 -6.00
N PHE A 140 -3.60 9.47 -5.88
CA PHE A 140 -2.60 9.20 -6.91
C PHE A 140 -2.92 7.88 -7.59
N ARG A 141 -2.98 7.87 -8.94
CA ARG A 141 -3.16 6.64 -9.71
C ARG A 141 -1.89 5.80 -9.71
N CYS A 142 -2.03 4.51 -9.46
CA CYS A 142 -0.97 3.52 -9.52
C CYS A 142 -1.49 2.25 -10.21
N GLY A 143 -1.50 2.24 -11.55
CA GLY A 143 -2.20 1.22 -12.31
C GLY A 143 -3.71 1.26 -12.03
N ASP A 144 -4.27 0.11 -11.66
CA ASP A 144 -5.70 -0.03 -11.32
C ASP A 144 -6.01 0.34 -9.85
N LEU A 145 -5.01 0.77 -9.09
CA LEU A 145 -5.10 1.08 -7.67
C LEU A 145 -4.90 2.58 -7.44
N ILE A 146 -5.46 3.07 -6.35
CA ILE A 146 -5.24 4.43 -5.86
C ILE A 146 -4.35 4.39 -4.61
N VAL A 147 -3.37 5.27 -4.56
CA VAL A 147 -2.70 5.65 -3.32
C VAL A 147 -3.40 6.91 -2.81
N GLU A 148 -4.21 6.75 -1.77
CA GLU A 148 -4.90 7.84 -1.10
C GLU A 148 -4.00 8.38 0.02
N VAL A 149 -3.74 9.69 -0.01
CA VAL A 149 -2.99 10.38 1.03
C VAL A 149 -3.93 11.35 1.73
N VAL A 150 -4.10 11.15 3.04
CA VAL A 150 -5.01 11.93 3.87
C VAL A 150 -4.19 12.77 4.84
N ARG A 151 -4.35 14.09 4.76
CA ARG A 151 -3.82 14.96 5.80
C ARG A 151 -4.73 14.92 7.01
N ARG A 152 -4.26 14.30 8.09
CA ARG A 152 -4.94 14.29 9.38
C ARG A 152 -4.01 14.86 10.46
N PRO A 153 -4.43 15.91 11.16
CA PRO A 153 -3.77 16.30 12.39
C PRO A 153 -3.93 15.15 13.41
N VAL A 154 -2.84 14.58 13.86
CA VAL A 154 -2.86 13.56 14.93
C VAL A 154 -2.49 14.28 16.21
N ALA A 155 -3.43 14.41 17.15
CA ALA A 155 -3.15 14.97 18.46
C ALA A 155 -2.05 14.15 19.16
N GLY A 156 -0.91 14.77 19.45
CA GLY A 156 0.27 14.09 20.02
C GLY A 156 1.00 13.16 19.07
N GLY A 157 0.72 13.22 17.76
CA GLY A 157 1.35 12.39 16.75
C GLY A 157 2.77 12.82 16.41
N ASP A 158 3.54 11.86 15.91
CA ASP A 158 4.87 12.10 15.36
C ASP A 158 4.76 12.79 14.00
N LEU A 159 4.96 14.10 13.98
CA LEU A 159 4.94 14.93 12.77
C LEU A 159 6.00 14.53 11.72
N ALA A 160 6.96 13.73 12.13
CA ALA A 160 8.07 13.32 11.27
C ALA A 160 7.70 12.17 10.32
N HIS A 161 6.68 11.36 10.63
CA HIS A 161 6.40 10.12 9.91
C HIS A 161 4.98 10.05 9.36
N ASP A 162 4.90 9.62 8.10
CA ASP A 162 3.66 9.19 7.48
C ASP A 162 3.36 7.75 7.88
N ARG A 163 2.08 7.35 7.87
CA ARG A 163 1.67 6.01 8.30
C ARG A 163 0.75 5.36 7.28
N LEU A 164 0.99 4.08 7.01
CA LEU A 164 0.01 3.23 6.37
C LEU A 164 -1.17 3.05 7.33
N TRP A 165 -2.34 3.56 6.95
CA TRP A 165 -3.50 3.61 7.86
C TRP A 165 -4.51 2.51 7.57
N GLY A 166 -4.72 2.17 6.30
CA GLY A 166 -5.74 1.19 5.95
C GLY A 166 -5.74 0.80 4.48
N LEU A 167 -6.59 -0.17 4.18
CA LEU A 167 -6.85 -0.67 2.83
C LEU A 167 -8.34 -0.57 2.54
N SER A 168 -8.70 -0.22 1.32
CA SER A 168 -10.06 -0.28 0.81
C SER A 168 -10.15 -1.38 -0.24
N TRP A 169 -11.12 -2.23 -0.07
CA TRP A 169 -11.34 -3.39 -0.94
C TRP A 169 -12.61 -3.19 -1.76
N ARG A 170 -12.59 -3.67 -2.99
CA ARG A 170 -13.74 -3.67 -3.86
C ARG A 170 -14.44 -5.04 -3.78
N GLY A 171 -15.75 -5.01 -3.64
CA GLY A 171 -16.60 -6.19 -3.68
C GLY A 171 -17.83 -5.91 -4.52
N ALA A 172 -18.32 -6.92 -5.23
CA ALA A 172 -19.48 -6.79 -6.13
C ALA A 172 -20.79 -6.55 -5.36
N ASP A 173 -20.93 -7.12 -4.16
CA ASP A 173 -22.10 -6.97 -3.28
C ASP A 173 -21.62 -6.71 -1.84
N ILE A 174 -21.74 -5.46 -1.42
CA ILE A 174 -21.24 -5.03 -0.10
C ILE A 174 -22.11 -5.58 1.05
N ALA A 175 -23.42 -5.78 0.85
CA ALA A 175 -24.31 -6.31 1.86
C ALA A 175 -24.05 -7.81 2.10
N ALA A 176 -23.93 -8.58 1.03
CA ALA A 176 -23.55 -10.00 1.10
C ALA A 176 -22.13 -10.19 1.64
N THR A 177 -21.17 -9.35 1.23
CA THR A 177 -19.81 -9.34 1.78
C THR A 177 -19.81 -9.10 3.28
N ARG A 178 -20.56 -8.09 3.75
CA ARG A 178 -20.69 -7.81 5.19
C ARG A 178 -21.28 -9.02 5.94
N ALA A 179 -22.37 -9.60 5.43
CA ALA A 179 -23.02 -10.76 6.06
C ALA A 179 -22.03 -11.94 6.22
N ARG A 180 -21.25 -12.22 5.19
CA ARG A 180 -20.20 -13.27 5.21
C ARG A 180 -19.11 -12.97 6.23
N LEU A 181 -18.61 -11.73 6.30
CA LEU A 181 -17.57 -11.34 7.25
C LEU A 181 -18.07 -11.42 8.71
N VAL A 182 -19.31 -10.98 8.97
CA VAL A 182 -19.95 -11.11 10.29
C VAL A 182 -20.13 -12.60 10.66
N ALA A 183 -20.57 -13.42 9.74
CA ALA A 183 -20.71 -14.87 9.96
C ALA A 183 -19.36 -15.55 10.25
N ALA A 184 -18.27 -15.01 9.74
CA ALA A 184 -16.90 -15.44 10.02
C ALA A 184 -16.34 -14.89 11.35
N GLY A 185 -17.16 -14.17 12.15
CA GLY A 185 -16.76 -13.66 13.47
C GLY A 185 -16.00 -12.32 13.44
N LEU A 186 -15.93 -11.65 12.28
CA LEU A 186 -15.25 -10.36 12.18
C LEU A 186 -16.16 -9.22 12.67
N VAL A 187 -15.57 -8.24 13.34
CA VAL A 187 -16.26 -7.01 13.74
C VAL A 187 -16.37 -6.09 12.52
N VAL A 188 -17.58 -5.92 12.01
CA VAL A 188 -17.87 -5.11 10.82
C VAL A 188 -18.95 -4.09 11.11
N THR A 189 -18.71 -2.83 10.76
CA THR A 189 -19.71 -1.76 10.91
C THR A 189 -20.86 -1.95 9.93
N GLU A 190 -21.97 -1.21 10.16
CA GLU A 190 -23.07 -1.16 9.22
C GLU A 190 -22.64 -0.59 7.87
N VAL A 191 -23.28 -1.08 6.79
CA VAL A 191 -23.10 -0.54 5.44
C VAL A 191 -23.54 0.91 5.41
N ARG A 192 -22.74 1.78 4.84
CA ARG A 192 -23.00 3.19 4.68
C ARG A 192 -22.96 3.56 3.21
N ASN A 193 -23.83 4.47 2.80
CA ASN A 193 -23.77 5.02 1.46
C ASN A 193 -22.46 5.78 1.26
N GLY A 194 -21.81 5.53 0.13
CA GLY A 194 -20.67 6.31 -0.31
C GLY A 194 -21.06 7.78 -0.52
N ARG A 195 -20.09 8.67 -0.41
CA ARG A 195 -20.33 10.11 -0.62
C ARG A 195 -20.28 10.53 -2.09
N LYS A 196 -19.82 9.65 -2.97
CA LYS A 196 -20.01 9.81 -4.41
C LYS A 196 -21.28 9.08 -4.81
N PRO A 197 -22.14 9.68 -5.65
CA PRO A 197 -23.12 8.91 -6.39
C PRO A 197 -22.34 7.85 -7.19
N GLY A 198 -22.76 6.60 -7.11
CA GLY A 198 -22.20 5.50 -7.89
C GLY A 198 -22.39 5.71 -9.37
#